data_d11513a0e64b3f380ba89b7156b84468
#
_entry.id   d11513a0e64b3f380ba89b7156b84468
#
_cell.length_a   1.000
_cell.length_b   1.000
_cell.length_c   1.000
_cell.angle_alpha   90.00
_cell.angle_beta   90.00
_cell.angle_gamma   90.00
#
_symmetry.space_group_name_H-M   'P 1'
#
loop_
_entity.id
_entity.type
_entity.pdbx_description
1 polymer ?
#
loop_
_entity_poly.entity_id
_entity_poly.type
_entity_poly.pdbx_seq_one_letter_code
_entity_poly.pdbx_strand_id
1 'polypeptide(L)'
;MNIVIVEDDINMRKSLEIALGEYEELNIKSYKSAVEALKKLSDDTDLIITDINMPKMDGLEFIKELNGKFDVIIMTGNATLNKAIESVRLGVKDFLTKPFDVSTLYEAIK
;
A
#
# COMPACT_ATOMS: atom_id res chain seq x y z
N MET A 1 -2.85 14.32 -5.43
CA MET A 1 -2.07 13.09 -5.45
C MET A 1 -3.00 11.89 -5.45
N ASN A 2 -2.83 11.00 -6.40
CA ASN A 2 -3.70 9.82 -6.56
C ASN A 2 -3.09 8.62 -5.83
N ILE A 3 -3.77 8.14 -4.80
CA ILE A 3 -3.30 7.06 -3.94
C ILE A 3 -4.23 5.86 -4.06
N VAL A 4 -3.63 4.68 -4.19
CA VAL A 4 -4.35 3.41 -4.20
C VAL A 4 -3.97 2.62 -2.95
N ILE A 5 -4.98 2.15 -2.22
CA ILE A 5 -4.80 1.30 -1.04
C ILE A 5 -5.20 -0.12 -1.41
N VAL A 6 -4.36 -1.08 -1.09
CA VAL A 6 -4.65 -2.51 -1.30
C VAL A 6 -4.60 -3.21 0.05
N GLU A 7 -5.76 -3.62 0.53
CA GLU A 7 -5.93 -4.20 1.85
C GLU A 7 -7.15 -5.12 1.86
N ASP A 8 -6.96 -6.37 2.26
CA ASP A 8 -8.05 -7.35 2.27
C ASP A 8 -8.99 -7.24 3.49
N ASP A 9 -8.51 -6.67 4.60
CA ASP A 9 -9.34 -6.43 5.77
C ASP A 9 -10.22 -5.20 5.53
N ILE A 10 -11.55 -5.41 5.46
CA ILE A 10 -12.49 -4.34 5.13
C ILE A 10 -12.49 -3.22 6.18
N ASN A 11 -12.32 -3.55 7.45
CA ASN A 11 -12.32 -2.55 8.51
C ASN A 11 -11.09 -1.67 8.44
N MET A 12 -9.92 -2.27 8.24
CA MET A 12 -8.67 -1.55 8.07
C MET A 12 -8.71 -0.68 6.81
N ARG A 13 -9.19 -1.24 5.70
CA ARG A 13 -9.29 -0.52 4.43
C ARG A 13 -10.17 0.72 4.57
N LYS A 14 -11.35 0.57 5.16
CA LYS A 14 -12.27 1.70 5.37
C LYS A 14 -11.69 2.75 6.32
N SER A 15 -11.04 2.31 7.38
CA SER A 15 -10.38 3.24 8.32
C SER A 15 -9.33 4.09 7.63
N LEU A 16 -8.53 3.47 6.77
CA LEU A 16 -7.51 4.20 6.01
C LEU A 16 -8.14 5.17 5.00
N GLU A 17 -9.20 4.75 4.32
CA GLU A 17 -9.91 5.62 3.39
C GLU A 17 -10.44 6.88 4.08
N ILE A 18 -11.06 6.72 5.24
CA ILE A 18 -11.61 7.82 6.00
C ILE A 18 -10.51 8.74 6.50
N ALA A 19 -9.48 8.16 7.11
CA ALA A 19 -8.39 8.93 7.71
C ALA A 19 -7.59 9.71 6.67
N LEU A 20 -7.23 9.09 5.57
CA LEU A 20 -6.47 9.75 4.51
C LEU A 20 -7.35 10.68 3.67
N GLY A 21 -8.65 10.39 3.59
CA GLY A 21 -9.60 11.23 2.88
C GLY A 21 -9.81 12.61 3.49
N GLU A 22 -9.37 12.82 4.73
CA GLU A 22 -9.41 14.14 5.37
C GLU A 22 -8.34 15.10 4.81
N TYR A 23 -7.33 14.59 4.13
CA TYR A 23 -6.32 15.40 3.46
C TYR A 23 -6.80 15.74 2.06
N GLU A 24 -7.15 17.00 1.84
CA GLU A 24 -7.77 17.46 0.59
C GLU A 24 -6.93 17.19 -0.66
N GLU A 25 -5.61 17.21 -0.53
CA GLU A 25 -4.70 16.97 -1.64
C GLU A 25 -4.60 15.51 -2.07
N LEU A 26 -5.20 14.59 -1.30
CA LEU A 26 -5.16 13.15 -1.58
C LEU A 26 -6.46 12.67 -2.19
N ASN A 27 -6.38 11.98 -3.32
CA ASN A 27 -7.49 11.26 -3.94
C ASN A 27 -7.29 9.78 -3.69
N ILE A 28 -8.19 9.15 -2.94
CA ILE A 28 -8.02 7.79 -2.45
C ILE A 28 -8.94 6.83 -3.19
N LYS A 29 -8.36 5.75 -3.71
CA LYS A 29 -9.09 4.58 -4.20
C LYS A 29 -8.59 3.37 -3.43
N SER A 30 -9.42 2.38 -3.25
CA SER A 30 -9.00 1.16 -2.55
C SER A 30 -9.50 -0.08 -3.25
N TYR A 31 -8.74 -1.16 -3.06
CA TYR A 31 -9.07 -2.47 -3.59
C TYR A 31 -8.83 -3.52 -2.51
N LYS A 32 -9.63 -4.59 -2.55
CA LYS A 32 -9.57 -5.64 -1.54
C LYS A 32 -8.47 -6.67 -1.80
N SER A 33 -7.88 -6.68 -3.00
CA SER A 33 -6.86 -7.63 -3.35
C SER A 33 -5.88 -7.06 -4.38
N ALA A 34 -4.69 -7.64 -4.42
CA ALA A 34 -3.69 -7.27 -5.41
C ALA A 34 -4.16 -7.61 -6.83
N VAL A 35 -4.86 -8.73 -7.00
CA VAL A 35 -5.38 -9.14 -8.30
C VAL A 35 -6.36 -8.11 -8.86
N GLU A 36 -7.27 -7.63 -8.00
CA GLU A 36 -8.22 -6.59 -8.40
C GLU A 36 -7.51 -5.29 -8.74
N ALA A 37 -6.54 -4.88 -7.90
CA ALA A 37 -5.77 -3.67 -8.13
C ALA A 37 -5.04 -3.71 -9.47
N LEU A 38 -4.39 -4.82 -9.81
CA LEU A 38 -3.67 -4.95 -11.07
C LEU A 38 -4.57 -4.76 -12.29
N LYS A 39 -5.82 -5.18 -12.18
CA LYS A 39 -6.79 -5.02 -13.28
C LYS A 39 -7.29 -3.59 -13.44
N LYS A 40 -7.30 -2.81 -12.37
CA LYS A 40 -7.97 -1.51 -12.32
C LYS A 40 -7.04 -0.32 -12.14
N LEU A 41 -5.74 -0.56 -11.92
CA LEU A 41 -4.79 0.53 -11.73
C LEU A 41 -4.74 1.43 -12.95
N SER A 42 -4.80 2.73 -12.68
CA SER A 42 -4.68 3.77 -13.69
C SER A 42 -3.23 4.26 -13.74
N ASP A 43 -2.76 4.66 -14.92
CA ASP A 43 -1.41 5.18 -15.08
C ASP A 43 -1.17 6.49 -14.33
N ASP A 44 -2.22 7.19 -13.94
CA ASP A 44 -2.13 8.42 -13.15
C ASP A 44 -2.00 8.19 -11.64
N THR A 45 -1.88 6.93 -11.21
CA THR A 45 -1.63 6.60 -9.81
C THR A 45 -0.24 7.08 -9.40
N ASP A 46 -0.18 7.86 -8.31
CA ASP A 46 1.08 8.40 -7.81
C ASP A 46 1.74 7.50 -6.79
N LEU A 47 0.94 6.79 -5.98
CA LEU A 47 1.46 5.99 -4.89
C LEU A 47 0.51 4.84 -4.58
N ILE A 48 1.08 3.69 -4.24
CA ILE A 48 0.33 2.51 -3.82
C ILE A 48 0.71 2.18 -2.38
N ILE A 49 -0.28 1.97 -1.52
CA ILE A 49 -0.10 1.52 -0.15
C ILE A 49 -0.68 0.12 -0.08
N THR A 50 0.14 -0.88 0.23
CA THR A 50 -0.30 -2.27 0.22
C THR A 50 0.13 -3.02 1.46
N ASP A 51 -0.73 -3.95 1.92
CA ASP A 51 -0.34 -4.94 2.91
C ASP A 51 0.52 -6.02 2.22
N ILE A 52 1.35 -6.70 2.97
CA ILE A 52 2.10 -7.86 2.49
C ILE A 52 1.24 -9.12 2.53
N ASN A 53 0.57 -9.35 3.65
CA ASN A 53 -0.15 -10.60 3.90
C ASN A 53 -1.57 -10.54 3.34
N MET A 54 -1.71 -10.99 2.11
CA MET A 54 -3.01 -11.05 1.42
C MET A 54 -3.18 -12.42 0.77
N PRO A 55 -4.43 -12.94 0.67
CA PRO A 55 -4.66 -14.20 -0.02
C PRO A 55 -4.39 -14.11 -1.51
N LYS A 56 -4.03 -15.22 -2.13
CA LYS A 56 -3.76 -15.39 -3.55
C LYS A 56 -2.46 -14.73 -4.01
N MET A 57 -2.36 -13.42 -3.96
CA MET A 57 -1.15 -12.69 -4.32
C MET A 57 -0.77 -11.79 -3.14
N ASP A 58 0.39 -12.04 -2.53
CA ASP A 58 0.85 -11.19 -1.43
C ASP A 58 1.43 -9.86 -1.94
N GLY A 59 1.73 -8.97 -1.00
CA GLY A 59 2.20 -7.62 -1.35
C GLY A 59 3.53 -7.61 -2.08
N LEU A 60 4.43 -8.55 -1.77
CA LEU A 60 5.73 -8.63 -2.45
C LEU A 60 5.57 -9.09 -3.90
N GLU A 61 4.73 -10.10 -4.14
CA GLU A 61 4.40 -10.54 -5.49
C GLU A 61 3.74 -9.41 -6.28
N PHE A 62 2.83 -8.68 -5.65
CA PHE A 62 2.16 -7.54 -6.25
C PHE A 62 3.18 -6.48 -6.71
N ILE A 63 4.13 -6.15 -5.84
CA ILE A 63 5.17 -5.16 -6.18
C ILE A 63 6.00 -5.63 -7.38
N LYS A 64 6.35 -6.91 -7.43
CA LYS A 64 7.07 -7.47 -8.58
C LYS A 64 6.28 -7.33 -9.87
N GLU A 65 4.97 -7.56 -9.82
CA GLU A 65 4.09 -7.41 -10.98
C GLU A 65 3.98 -5.94 -11.45
N LEU A 66 4.14 -4.98 -10.53
CA LEU A 66 4.15 -3.56 -10.89
C LEU A 66 5.39 -3.14 -11.67
N ASN A 67 6.45 -3.91 -11.57
CA ASN A 67 7.68 -3.74 -12.37
C ASN A 67 8.28 -2.33 -12.28
N GLY A 68 8.32 -1.78 -11.08
CA GLY A 68 8.94 -0.47 -10.83
C GLY A 68 8.15 0.72 -11.34
N LYS A 69 6.94 0.51 -11.82
CA LYS A 69 6.14 1.55 -12.46
C LYS A 69 5.57 2.59 -11.46
N PHE A 70 5.37 2.19 -10.21
CA PHE A 70 4.75 3.04 -9.19
C PHE A 70 5.56 3.05 -7.91
N ASP A 71 5.51 4.15 -7.16
CA ASP A 71 6.02 4.19 -5.79
C ASP A 71 5.10 3.38 -4.90
N VAL A 72 5.69 2.65 -3.95
CA VAL A 72 4.94 1.76 -3.05
C VAL A 72 5.37 1.97 -1.60
N ILE A 73 4.38 2.03 -0.71
CA ILE A 73 4.58 1.93 0.73
C ILE A 73 3.97 0.61 1.18
N ILE A 74 4.74 -0.18 1.92
CA ILE A 74 4.26 -1.43 2.50
C ILE A 74 3.81 -1.19 3.93
N MET A 75 2.65 -1.76 4.29
CA MET A 75 2.17 -1.81 5.66
C MET A 75 1.91 -3.27 6.03
N THR A 76 2.33 -3.67 7.22
CA THR A 76 2.12 -5.05 7.66
C THR A 76 2.08 -5.16 9.17
N GLY A 77 1.26 -6.07 9.67
CA GLY A 77 1.20 -6.43 11.09
C GLY A 77 2.17 -7.53 11.48
N ASN A 78 2.82 -8.14 10.50
CA ASN A 78 3.71 -9.29 10.73
C ASN A 78 4.99 -9.12 9.90
N ALA A 79 5.81 -8.14 10.29
CA ALA A 79 7.07 -7.87 9.60
C ALA A 79 8.13 -8.87 10.05
N THR A 80 8.79 -9.51 9.08
CA THR A 80 9.97 -10.30 9.32
C THR A 80 11.16 -9.59 8.69
N LEU A 81 12.36 -9.88 9.21
CA LEU A 81 13.59 -9.30 8.66
C LEU A 81 13.74 -9.63 7.16
N ASN A 82 13.42 -10.86 6.77
CA ASN A 82 13.54 -11.29 5.38
C ASN A 82 12.60 -10.50 4.46
N LYS A 83 11.37 -10.27 4.90
CA LYS A 83 10.40 -9.50 4.12
C LYS A 83 10.81 -8.03 4.00
N ALA A 84 11.33 -7.45 5.08
CA ALA A 84 11.83 -6.08 5.06
C ALA A 84 13.00 -5.93 4.09
N ILE A 85 13.96 -6.85 4.12
CA ILE A 85 15.09 -6.85 3.20
C ILE A 85 14.63 -6.99 1.76
N GLU A 86 13.70 -7.90 1.49
CA GLU A 86 13.17 -8.10 0.14
C GLU A 86 12.45 -6.85 -0.37
N SER A 87 11.68 -6.18 0.48
CA SER A 87 10.97 -4.95 0.09
C SER A 87 11.94 -3.83 -0.26
N VAL A 88 13.04 -3.69 0.49
CA VAL A 88 14.10 -2.72 0.16
C VAL A 88 14.70 -3.02 -1.20
N ARG A 89 14.98 -4.29 -1.49
CA ARG A 89 15.52 -4.71 -2.79
C ARG A 89 14.56 -4.40 -3.94
N LEU A 90 13.25 -4.43 -3.68
CA LEU A 90 12.23 -4.10 -4.68
C LEU A 90 12.03 -2.60 -4.85
N GLY A 91 12.73 -1.78 -4.06
CA GLY A 91 12.70 -0.33 -4.22
C GLY A 91 11.47 0.35 -3.65
N VAL A 92 10.86 -0.21 -2.60
CA VAL A 92 9.70 0.44 -1.97
C VAL A 92 10.11 1.75 -1.32
N LYS A 93 9.18 2.70 -1.29
CA LYS A 93 9.41 4.01 -0.70
C LYS A 93 9.54 3.94 0.81
N ASP A 94 8.71 3.13 1.46
CA ASP A 94 8.74 2.96 2.91
C ASP A 94 8.09 1.64 3.31
N PHE A 95 8.36 1.23 4.55
CA PHE A 95 7.87 -0.03 5.13
C PHE A 95 7.39 0.27 6.55
N LEU A 96 6.08 0.22 6.76
CA LEU A 96 5.45 0.55 8.03
C LEU A 96 4.89 -0.69 8.72
N THR A 97 5.14 -0.83 10.02
CA THR A 97 4.56 -1.92 10.81
C THR A 97 3.30 -1.46 11.51
N LYS A 98 2.25 -2.30 11.45
CA LYS A 98 1.01 -2.07 12.18
C LYS A 98 1.19 -2.42 13.67
N PRO A 99 0.56 -1.71 14.59
CA PRO A 99 -0.22 -0.49 14.35
C PRO A 99 0.66 0.73 14.15
N PHE A 100 0.19 1.68 13.35
CA PHE A 100 0.86 2.97 13.16
C PHE A 100 -0.18 4.09 13.18
N ASP A 101 0.26 5.31 13.49
CA ASP A 101 -0.61 6.48 13.44
C ASP A 101 -0.78 6.95 11.99
N VAL A 102 -1.94 7.53 11.70
CA VAL A 102 -2.19 8.12 10.39
C VAL A 102 -1.18 9.19 10.06
N SER A 103 -0.74 9.97 11.05
CA SER A 103 0.30 10.98 10.87
C SER A 103 1.61 10.37 10.38
N THR A 104 2.00 9.20 10.90
CA THR A 104 3.17 8.47 10.44
C THR A 104 3.03 8.06 8.98
N LEU A 105 1.89 7.54 8.60
CA LEU A 105 1.60 7.18 7.21
C LEU A 105 1.62 8.41 6.32
N TYR A 106 0.99 9.50 6.73
CA TYR A 106 0.97 10.73 5.95
C TYR A 106 2.38 11.29 5.73
N GLU A 107 3.23 11.25 6.75
CA GLU A 107 4.63 11.67 6.59
C GLU A 107 5.39 10.78 5.59
N ALA A 108 5.11 9.49 5.58
CA ALA A 108 5.71 8.57 4.61
C ALA A 108 5.24 8.85 3.18
N ILE A 109 4.02 9.32 3.01
CA ILE A 109 3.45 9.68 1.71
C ILE A 109 4.16 10.89 1.10
N LYS A 110 4.53 11.84 1.94
CA LYS A 110 5.27 13.01 1.48
C LYS A 110 6.64 12.58 0.97
#